data_01b453dbf90953fcfeab665bbcaee8fd
#
_entry.id   01b453dbf90953fcfeab665bbcaee8fd
#
_cell.length_a   1.000
_cell.length_b   1.000
_cell.length_c   1.000
_cell.angle_alpha   90.00
_cell.angle_beta   90.00
_cell.angle_gamma   90.00
#
_symmetry.space_group_name_H-M   'P 1'
#
loop_
_entity.id
_entity.type
_entity.pdbx_description
1 polymer ?
#
loop_
_entity_poly.entity_id
_entity_poly.type
_entity_poly.pdbx_seq_one_letter_code
_entity_poly.pdbx_strand_id
1 'polypeptide(L)'
;MNTMKSLIKISVILVVLITMTSCRKDTAPNYQFMPNMYESMSYETYSESKAFANGVEAQLSPEGTISRGHSLFEYENSIEGYALAKENLKSPLDSTQVNLDNAKVLFDIYCGICHGVKGDGQGNLVKREKILGIPRYDDPARAITEGSIYHTIYYGKNAMGSYANQLNEKERWEVVSYVLKLKADLQK
;
A
#
# COMPACT_ATOMS: atom_id res chain seq x y z
N MET A 1 -42.34 -36.72 -53.68
CA MET A 1 -42.68 -36.16 -52.35
C MET A 1 -41.72 -36.61 -51.25
N ASN A 2 -41.18 -37.83 -51.27
CA ASN A 2 -40.26 -38.34 -50.25
C ASN A 2 -38.85 -37.69 -50.31
N THR A 3 -38.33 -37.44 -51.51
CA THR A 3 -37.00 -36.79 -51.70
C THR A 3 -36.93 -35.33 -51.12
N MET A 4 -38.01 -34.57 -51.33
CA MET A 4 -38.08 -33.19 -50.79
C MET A 4 -38.16 -33.20 -49.30
N LYS A 5 -38.89 -34.12 -48.65
CA LYS A 5 -38.90 -34.25 -47.18
C LYS A 5 -37.52 -34.68 -46.61
N SER A 6 -36.81 -35.52 -47.36
CA SER A 6 -35.45 -35.93 -46.97
C SER A 6 -34.46 -34.77 -47.07
N LEU A 7 -34.52 -33.96 -48.11
CA LEU A 7 -33.69 -32.77 -48.27
C LEU A 7 -33.90 -31.74 -47.14
N ILE A 8 -35.15 -31.51 -46.75
CA ILE A 8 -35.49 -30.63 -45.65
C ILE A 8 -34.90 -31.16 -44.33
N LYS A 9 -35.00 -32.45 -44.06
CA LYS A 9 -34.42 -33.05 -42.86
C LYS A 9 -32.89 -32.89 -42.82
N ILE A 10 -32.24 -33.14 -43.94
CA ILE A 10 -30.78 -33.00 -44.08
C ILE A 10 -30.38 -31.54 -43.87
N SER A 11 -31.10 -30.57 -44.44
CA SER A 11 -30.84 -29.15 -44.27
C SER A 11 -30.99 -28.70 -42.81
N VAL A 12 -32.03 -29.19 -42.12
CA VAL A 12 -32.22 -28.87 -40.68
C VAL A 12 -31.09 -29.44 -39.83
N ILE A 13 -30.68 -30.70 -40.11
CA ILE A 13 -29.56 -31.32 -39.39
C ILE A 13 -28.26 -30.54 -39.63
N LEU A 14 -28.01 -30.09 -40.86
CA LEU A 14 -26.83 -29.30 -41.20
C LEU A 14 -26.81 -27.97 -40.49
N VAL A 15 -27.94 -27.27 -40.40
CA VAL A 15 -28.08 -26.01 -39.66
C VAL A 15 -27.83 -26.21 -38.16
N VAL A 16 -28.37 -27.29 -37.57
CA VAL A 16 -28.13 -27.60 -36.15
C VAL A 16 -26.66 -27.93 -35.91
N LEU A 17 -25.99 -28.66 -36.77
CA LEU A 17 -24.56 -28.95 -36.68
C LEU A 17 -23.71 -27.66 -36.74
N ILE A 18 -24.04 -26.76 -37.66
CA ILE A 18 -23.33 -25.46 -37.79
C ILE A 18 -23.52 -24.59 -36.53
N THR A 19 -24.72 -24.55 -35.93
CA THR A 19 -24.96 -23.81 -34.71
C THR A 19 -24.25 -24.40 -33.50
N MET A 20 -24.05 -25.72 -33.46
CA MET A 20 -23.30 -26.39 -32.36
C MET A 20 -21.79 -26.13 -32.41
N THR A 21 -21.22 -25.84 -33.59
CA THR A 21 -19.79 -25.49 -33.70
C THR A 21 -19.47 -24.06 -33.30
N SER A 22 -20.48 -23.25 -32.98
CA SER A 22 -20.33 -21.85 -32.52
C SER A 22 -19.94 -21.73 -31.05
N CYS A 23 -19.63 -22.83 -30.35
CA CYS A 23 -19.12 -22.78 -28.99
C CYS A 23 -17.72 -22.16 -28.98
N ARG A 24 -17.69 -20.91 -28.65
CA ARG A 24 -16.49 -20.11 -28.43
C ARG A 24 -15.89 -20.43 -27.09
N LYS A 25 -14.57 -20.45 -26.98
CA LYS A 25 -13.87 -20.52 -25.71
C LYS A 25 -14.05 -19.19 -24.96
N ASP A 26 -14.79 -19.19 -23.86
CA ASP A 26 -14.99 -18.00 -23.02
C ASP A 26 -13.70 -17.46 -22.41
N THR A 27 -12.64 -18.28 -22.42
CA THR A 27 -11.30 -17.94 -21.93
C THR A 27 -10.42 -17.24 -22.96
N ALA A 28 -10.87 -17.09 -24.19
CA ALA A 28 -10.12 -16.41 -25.23
C ALA A 28 -10.85 -15.14 -25.69
N PRO A 29 -10.17 -14.00 -25.78
CA PRO A 29 -10.76 -12.77 -26.32
C PRO A 29 -11.25 -12.98 -27.74
N ASN A 30 -12.25 -12.23 -28.15
CA ASN A 30 -12.74 -12.20 -29.52
C ASN A 30 -11.69 -11.61 -30.47
N TYR A 31 -11.97 -11.64 -31.78
CA TYR A 31 -11.14 -10.91 -32.75
C TYR A 31 -10.92 -9.47 -32.25
N GLN A 32 -9.66 -9.07 -32.17
CA GLN A 32 -9.24 -7.78 -31.65
C GLN A 32 -8.80 -6.90 -32.81
N PHE A 33 -9.17 -5.64 -32.79
CA PHE A 33 -8.77 -4.68 -33.83
C PHE A 33 -7.25 -4.45 -33.83
N MET A 34 -6.64 -4.36 -32.65
CA MET A 34 -5.19 -4.21 -32.46
C MET A 34 -4.69 -5.22 -31.41
N PRO A 35 -4.49 -6.49 -31.78
CA PRO A 35 -4.22 -7.57 -30.82
C PRO A 35 -3.00 -7.31 -29.95
N ASN A 36 -1.97 -6.66 -30.49
CA ASN A 36 -0.73 -6.33 -29.77
C ASN A 36 -0.87 -5.15 -28.77
N MET A 37 -2.03 -4.50 -28.77
CA MET A 37 -2.31 -3.36 -27.87
C MET A 37 -3.14 -3.75 -26.64
N TYR A 38 -3.71 -4.96 -26.61
CA TYR A 38 -4.58 -5.42 -25.52
C TYR A 38 -3.82 -6.19 -24.43
N GLU A 39 -2.71 -6.80 -24.78
CA GLU A 39 -1.86 -7.51 -23.85
C GLU A 39 -0.49 -6.86 -23.83
N SER A 40 -0.02 -6.49 -22.63
CA SER A 40 1.32 -5.95 -22.46
C SER A 40 2.36 -7.03 -22.78
N MET A 41 3.35 -6.70 -23.61
CA MET A 41 4.51 -7.58 -23.84
C MET A 41 5.53 -7.52 -22.70
N SER A 42 5.48 -6.47 -21.89
CA SER A 42 6.26 -6.33 -20.68
C SER A 42 5.52 -6.92 -19.48
N TYR A 43 6.27 -7.36 -18.49
CA TYR A 43 5.68 -7.82 -17.23
C TYR A 43 5.04 -6.65 -16.48
N GLU A 44 3.84 -6.88 -15.98
CA GLU A 44 3.18 -5.99 -15.03
C GLU A 44 3.79 -6.17 -13.65
N THR A 45 3.83 -5.11 -12.84
CA THR A 45 4.31 -5.19 -11.45
C THR A 45 3.55 -6.28 -10.68
N TYR A 46 4.27 -7.16 -10.00
CA TYR A 46 3.75 -8.33 -9.29
C TYR A 46 3.10 -9.41 -10.17
N SER A 47 3.30 -9.37 -11.49
CA SER A 47 2.80 -10.42 -12.38
C SER A 47 3.56 -11.74 -12.22
N GLU A 48 2.96 -12.82 -12.71
CA GLU A 48 3.66 -14.09 -12.87
C GLU A 48 4.77 -13.97 -13.92
N SER A 49 5.94 -14.52 -13.63
CA SER A 49 7.07 -14.56 -14.56
C SER A 49 7.72 -15.92 -14.60
N LYS A 50 7.88 -16.46 -15.82
CA LYS A 50 8.61 -17.71 -16.03
C LYS A 50 10.14 -17.53 -16.04
N ALA A 51 10.61 -16.29 -16.04
CA ALA A 51 12.05 -15.98 -16.06
C ALA A 51 12.71 -16.22 -14.70
N PHE A 52 11.95 -16.21 -13.61
CA PHE A 52 12.47 -16.35 -12.26
C PHE A 52 12.00 -17.66 -11.61
N ALA A 53 12.87 -18.28 -10.83
CA ALA A 53 12.61 -19.56 -10.17
C ALA A 53 11.44 -19.53 -9.18
N ASN A 54 11.16 -18.36 -8.58
CA ASN A 54 10.02 -18.14 -7.66
C ASN A 54 8.71 -17.80 -8.40
N GLY A 55 8.73 -17.73 -9.73
CA GLY A 55 7.54 -17.51 -10.55
C GLY A 55 6.95 -16.11 -10.53
N VAL A 56 7.61 -15.13 -9.89
CA VAL A 56 7.12 -13.75 -9.79
C VAL A 56 8.10 -12.73 -10.38
N GLU A 57 7.58 -11.68 -10.98
CA GLU A 57 8.37 -10.60 -11.56
C GLU A 57 9.00 -9.73 -10.48
N ALA A 58 8.26 -9.44 -9.41
CA ALA A 58 8.74 -8.63 -8.29
C ALA A 58 9.81 -9.37 -7.49
N GLN A 59 11.07 -9.08 -7.76
CA GLN A 59 12.21 -9.66 -7.06
C GLN A 59 12.65 -8.80 -5.89
N LEU A 60 13.12 -9.45 -4.83
CA LEU A 60 13.81 -8.74 -3.76
C LEU A 60 15.16 -8.22 -4.28
N SER A 61 15.58 -7.08 -3.73
CA SER A 61 16.93 -6.58 -4.00
C SER A 61 17.98 -7.64 -3.64
N PRO A 62 19.09 -7.74 -4.38
CA PRO A 62 20.20 -8.62 -4.01
C PRO A 62 20.67 -8.35 -2.58
N GLU A 63 21.08 -9.41 -1.88
CA GLU A 63 21.57 -9.30 -0.50
C GLU A 63 22.75 -8.30 -0.41
N GLY A 64 22.75 -7.49 0.65
CA GLY A 64 23.76 -6.45 0.86
C GLY A 64 23.59 -5.19 0.02
N THR A 65 22.51 -5.05 -0.75
CA THR A 65 22.23 -3.84 -1.52
C THR A 65 21.15 -2.98 -0.89
N ILE A 66 21.23 -1.67 -1.12
CA ILE A 66 20.21 -0.69 -0.72
C ILE A 66 19.48 -0.26 -1.98
N SER A 67 18.15 -0.42 -1.99
CA SER A 67 17.31 0.02 -3.10
C SER A 67 17.36 1.54 -3.25
N ARG A 68 17.34 2.02 -4.49
CA ARG A 68 17.32 3.46 -4.76
C ARG A 68 16.08 4.10 -4.09
N GLY A 69 16.29 5.21 -3.40
CA GLY A 69 15.23 5.93 -2.68
C GLY A 69 14.97 5.42 -1.26
N HIS A 70 15.68 4.37 -0.81
CA HIS A 70 15.66 3.90 0.57
C HIS A 70 16.92 4.36 1.28
N SER A 71 16.76 4.74 2.55
CA SER A 71 17.85 5.03 3.49
C SER A 71 17.94 3.90 4.52
N LEU A 72 19.14 3.64 4.99
CA LEU A 72 19.34 2.73 6.12
C LEU A 72 18.77 3.38 7.37
N PHE A 73 18.13 2.56 8.20
CA PHE A 73 17.72 2.96 9.53
C PHE A 73 18.51 2.15 10.56
N GLU A 74 19.29 2.83 11.36
CA GLU A 74 20.29 2.24 12.27
C GLU A 74 19.68 1.47 13.45
N TYR A 75 18.43 1.74 13.79
CA TYR A 75 17.74 1.10 14.93
C TYR A 75 16.93 -0.10 14.45
N GLU A 76 17.15 -1.24 15.11
CA GLU A 76 16.47 -2.49 14.74
C GLU A 76 14.98 -2.46 15.09
N ASN A 77 14.21 -3.34 14.42
CA ASN A 77 12.81 -3.59 14.75
C ASN A 77 12.70 -4.52 15.98
N SER A 78 13.12 -4.00 17.13
CA SER A 78 13.10 -4.70 18.41
C SER A 78 12.63 -3.76 19.53
N ILE A 79 12.35 -4.32 20.72
CA ILE A 79 12.00 -3.52 21.90
C ILE A 79 13.19 -2.65 22.29
N GLU A 80 14.39 -3.20 22.24
CA GLU A 80 15.66 -2.53 22.53
C GLU A 80 15.94 -1.42 21.51
N GLY A 81 15.77 -1.70 20.22
CA GLY A 81 15.92 -0.72 19.14
C GLY A 81 14.93 0.44 19.27
N TYR A 82 13.67 0.16 19.64
CA TYR A 82 12.69 1.20 19.93
C TYR A 82 13.09 2.06 21.14
N ALA A 83 13.60 1.45 22.20
CA ALA A 83 14.04 2.19 23.40
C ALA A 83 15.25 3.09 23.10
N LEU A 84 16.24 2.57 22.37
CA LEU A 84 17.40 3.32 21.92
C LEU A 84 17.01 4.48 20.99
N ALA A 85 16.11 4.23 20.03
CA ALA A 85 15.61 5.29 19.16
C ALA A 85 14.85 6.35 19.97
N LYS A 86 14.02 5.95 20.91
CA LYS A 86 13.27 6.87 21.79
C LYS A 86 14.19 7.81 22.56
N GLU A 87 15.33 7.32 23.01
CA GLU A 87 16.31 8.08 23.81
C GLU A 87 17.22 8.95 22.95
N ASN A 88 17.78 8.37 21.88
CA ASN A 88 18.92 8.97 21.18
C ASN A 88 18.58 9.59 19.84
N LEU A 89 17.56 9.07 19.14
CA LEU A 89 17.26 9.52 17.78
C LEU A 89 16.61 10.90 17.78
N LYS A 90 17.23 11.82 17.06
CA LYS A 90 16.77 13.19 16.85
C LYS A 90 16.57 13.47 15.37
N SER A 91 15.69 14.41 15.05
CA SER A 91 15.49 14.87 13.69
C SER A 91 16.79 15.48 13.14
N PRO A 92 17.23 15.06 11.93
CA PRO A 92 18.33 15.73 11.24
C PRO A 92 17.88 17.02 10.54
N LEU A 93 16.58 17.33 10.51
CA LEU A 93 16.04 18.51 9.86
C LEU A 93 16.04 19.69 10.82
N ASP A 94 16.59 20.81 10.38
CA ASP A 94 16.40 22.09 11.05
C ASP A 94 14.98 22.59 10.91
N SER A 95 14.54 23.45 11.83
CA SER A 95 13.19 24.03 11.83
C SER A 95 12.84 24.76 10.53
N THR A 96 13.83 25.31 9.83
CA THR A 96 13.68 25.98 8.52
C THR A 96 13.50 25.03 7.36
N GLN A 97 13.88 23.76 7.53
CA GLN A 97 13.78 22.71 6.50
C GLN A 97 12.47 21.95 6.59
N VAL A 98 11.74 22.07 7.71
CA VAL A 98 10.47 21.39 7.94
C VAL A 98 9.33 22.14 7.27
N ASN A 99 8.67 21.50 6.33
CA ASN A 99 7.44 22.00 5.73
C ASN A 99 6.22 21.47 6.50
N LEU A 100 5.73 22.26 7.47
CA LEU A 100 4.58 21.88 8.30
C LEU A 100 3.28 21.77 7.51
N ASP A 101 3.11 22.52 6.41
CA ASP A 101 1.90 22.43 5.58
C ASP A 101 1.88 21.09 4.83
N ASN A 102 3.01 20.70 4.24
CA ASN A 102 3.15 19.38 3.63
C ASN A 102 2.98 18.26 4.67
N ALA A 103 3.63 18.40 5.82
CA ALA A 103 3.51 17.44 6.91
C ALA A 103 2.06 17.25 7.38
N LYS A 104 1.28 18.34 7.44
CA LYS A 104 -0.15 18.28 7.75
C LYS A 104 -0.93 17.49 6.69
N VAL A 105 -0.67 17.73 5.42
CA VAL A 105 -1.34 17.01 4.31
C VAL A 105 -1.02 15.52 4.40
N LEU A 106 0.24 15.14 4.58
CA LEU A 106 0.67 13.75 4.73
C LEU A 106 0.05 13.10 5.98
N PHE A 107 0.01 13.82 7.10
CA PHE A 107 -0.62 13.34 8.32
C PHE A 107 -2.12 13.10 8.12
N ASP A 108 -2.82 14.02 7.49
CA ASP A 108 -4.27 13.89 7.24
C ASP A 108 -4.58 12.69 6.33
N ILE A 109 -3.71 12.41 5.34
CA ILE A 109 -3.87 11.28 4.41
C ILE A 109 -3.60 9.94 5.12
N TYR A 110 -2.46 9.80 5.81
CA TYR A 110 -1.98 8.51 6.30
C TYR A 110 -2.30 8.23 7.77
N CYS A 111 -2.38 9.25 8.60
CA CYS A 111 -2.41 9.11 10.06
C CYS A 111 -3.77 9.52 10.66
N GLY A 112 -4.36 10.61 10.15
CA GLY A 112 -5.56 11.25 10.69
C GLY A 112 -6.77 10.34 10.75
N ILE A 113 -6.87 9.36 9.87
CA ILE A 113 -7.98 8.40 9.82
C ILE A 113 -8.11 7.58 11.13
N CYS A 114 -6.98 7.28 11.80
CA CYS A 114 -6.92 6.59 13.09
C CYS A 114 -6.69 7.58 14.24
N HIS A 115 -5.70 8.47 14.12
CA HIS A 115 -5.24 9.33 15.20
C HIS A 115 -6.10 10.59 15.40
N GLY A 116 -7.00 10.89 14.45
CA GLY A 116 -7.75 12.16 14.45
C GLY A 116 -6.91 13.33 13.97
N VAL A 117 -7.53 14.33 13.36
CA VAL A 117 -6.84 15.53 12.82
C VAL A 117 -6.16 16.38 13.90
N LYS A 118 -6.53 16.19 15.16
CA LYS A 118 -5.93 16.85 16.32
C LYS A 118 -4.95 15.97 17.08
N GLY A 119 -4.78 14.71 16.69
CA GLY A 119 -3.96 13.76 17.44
C GLY A 119 -4.59 13.28 18.75
N ASP A 120 -5.91 13.44 18.88
CA ASP A 120 -6.71 13.09 20.06
C ASP A 120 -7.13 11.61 20.12
N GLY A 121 -6.68 10.80 19.17
CA GLY A 121 -7.05 9.39 19.04
C GLY A 121 -8.48 9.16 18.58
N GLN A 122 -9.18 10.18 18.07
CA GLN A 122 -10.58 10.13 17.65
C GLN A 122 -10.73 10.24 16.12
N GLY A 123 -9.95 9.43 15.40
CA GLY A 123 -10.08 9.33 13.95
C GLY A 123 -11.37 8.62 13.50
N ASN A 124 -11.66 8.69 12.21
CA ASN A 124 -12.90 8.12 11.66
C ASN A 124 -13.03 6.61 11.91
N LEU A 125 -11.93 5.86 11.89
CA LEU A 125 -11.96 4.41 12.16
C LEU A 125 -12.27 4.13 13.63
N VAL A 126 -11.79 4.96 14.55
CA VAL A 126 -12.10 4.84 15.98
C VAL A 126 -13.57 5.18 16.25
N LYS A 127 -14.07 6.28 15.69
CA LYS A 127 -15.48 6.70 15.82
C LYS A 127 -16.47 5.68 15.25
N ARG A 128 -16.03 4.90 14.27
CA ARG A 128 -16.81 3.80 13.67
C ARG A 128 -16.54 2.44 14.33
N GLU A 129 -15.82 2.41 15.44
CA GLU A 129 -15.49 1.19 16.19
C GLU A 129 -14.78 0.11 15.37
N LYS A 130 -14.08 0.51 14.32
CA LYS A 130 -13.27 -0.40 13.47
C LYS A 130 -11.90 -0.67 14.05
N ILE A 131 -11.35 0.29 14.78
CA ILE A 131 -10.08 0.18 15.52
C ILE A 131 -10.31 0.80 16.89
N LEU A 132 -9.80 0.17 17.94
CA LEU A 132 -9.91 0.65 19.30
C LEU A 132 -8.53 0.89 19.90
N GLY A 133 -8.50 1.72 20.96
CA GLY A 133 -7.29 1.92 21.76
C GLY A 133 -6.21 2.78 21.11
N ILE A 134 -6.56 3.64 20.14
CA ILE A 134 -5.62 4.63 19.60
C ILE A 134 -5.38 5.70 20.68
N PRO A 135 -4.12 5.87 21.14
CA PRO A 135 -3.82 6.80 22.20
C PRO A 135 -3.79 8.24 21.70
N ARG A 136 -4.06 9.16 22.62
CA ARG A 136 -3.79 10.58 22.42
C ARG A 136 -2.28 10.82 22.41
N TYR A 137 -1.82 11.84 21.68
CA TYR A 137 -0.39 12.16 21.62
C TYR A 137 0.12 12.81 22.90
N ASP A 138 -0.73 13.43 23.71
CA ASP A 138 -0.40 14.02 25.00
C ASP A 138 -0.50 13.06 26.19
N ASP A 139 -0.76 11.76 25.94
CA ASP A 139 -0.81 10.74 26.99
C ASP A 139 0.54 10.64 27.72
N PRO A 140 0.60 11.01 29.04
CA PRO A 140 1.83 11.02 29.80
C PRO A 140 2.42 9.61 29.98
N ALA A 141 1.60 8.57 29.98
CA ALA A 141 2.06 7.19 30.11
C ALA A 141 2.92 6.74 28.92
N ARG A 142 2.82 7.40 27.78
CA ARG A 142 3.57 7.04 26.58
C ARG A 142 4.81 7.90 26.34
N ALA A 143 4.82 9.15 26.78
CA ALA A 143 5.95 10.09 26.68
C ALA A 143 6.67 9.99 25.33
N ILE A 144 5.91 10.21 24.23
CA ILE A 144 6.44 10.11 22.86
C ILE A 144 7.54 11.15 22.61
N THR A 145 8.59 10.73 21.91
CA THR A 145 9.74 11.53 21.47
C THR A 145 9.89 11.46 19.96
N GLU A 146 10.73 12.34 19.38
CA GLU A 146 11.04 12.31 17.93
C GLU A 146 11.41 10.90 17.46
N GLY A 147 12.36 10.28 18.14
CA GLY A 147 12.84 8.95 17.79
C GLY A 147 11.78 7.87 17.95
N SER A 148 10.95 7.91 18.99
CA SER A 148 9.89 6.91 19.17
C SER A 148 8.79 7.05 18.12
N ILE A 149 8.48 8.26 17.67
CA ILE A 149 7.52 8.51 16.60
C ILE A 149 8.10 8.01 15.28
N TYR A 150 9.34 8.37 14.96
CA TYR A 150 10.00 7.96 13.73
C TYR A 150 10.12 6.44 13.62
N HIS A 151 10.58 5.76 14.68
CA HIS A 151 10.67 4.30 14.72
C HIS A 151 9.31 3.64 14.50
N THR A 152 8.24 4.19 15.13
CA THR A 152 6.87 3.69 14.95
C THR A 152 6.36 3.89 13.54
N ILE A 153 6.65 5.03 12.90
CA ILE A 153 6.29 5.27 11.49
C ILE A 153 7.05 4.30 10.58
N TYR A 154 8.34 4.05 10.88
CA TYR A 154 9.19 3.22 10.03
C TYR A 154 8.82 1.74 10.08
N TYR A 155 8.66 1.16 11.26
CA TYR A 155 8.40 -0.28 11.43
C TYR A 155 6.94 -0.63 11.70
N GLY A 156 6.14 0.33 12.15
CA GLY A 156 4.85 0.05 12.74
C GLY A 156 4.95 -0.27 14.23
N LYS A 157 3.83 -0.38 14.90
CA LYS A 157 3.74 -0.80 16.31
C LYS A 157 2.35 -1.35 16.63
N ASN A 158 2.27 -2.56 17.15
CA ASN A 158 1.02 -3.27 17.43
C ASN A 158 0.13 -3.35 16.18
N ALA A 159 -1.05 -2.72 16.20
CA ALA A 159 -1.98 -2.68 15.07
C ALA A 159 -1.59 -1.66 13.98
N MET A 160 -0.63 -0.77 14.24
CA MET A 160 -0.16 0.19 13.26
C MET A 160 0.88 -0.46 12.34
N GLY A 161 0.61 -0.50 11.03
CA GLY A 161 1.57 -0.96 10.03
C GLY A 161 2.72 0.01 9.78
N SER A 162 3.74 -0.45 9.05
CA SER A 162 4.85 0.38 8.58
C SER A 162 4.40 1.34 7.49
N TYR A 163 4.92 2.56 7.54
CA TYR A 163 4.77 3.59 6.49
C TYR A 163 6.09 3.91 5.78
N ALA A 164 7.10 3.06 5.93
CA ALA A 164 8.41 3.28 5.31
C ALA A 164 8.35 3.34 3.78
N ASN A 165 7.39 2.63 3.16
CA ASN A 165 7.22 2.58 1.71
C ASN A 165 6.32 3.70 1.17
N GLN A 166 5.51 4.35 2.01
CA GLN A 166 4.59 5.42 1.62
C GLN A 166 5.20 6.81 1.77
N LEU A 167 6.14 6.96 2.70
CA LEU A 167 6.78 8.22 3.04
C LEU A 167 8.29 8.08 2.85
N ASN A 168 8.91 9.03 2.17
CA ASN A 168 10.36 9.11 2.14
C ASN A 168 10.94 9.59 3.49
N GLU A 169 12.26 9.57 3.65
CA GLU A 169 12.90 9.91 4.93
C GLU A 169 12.57 11.33 5.40
N LYS A 170 12.64 12.31 4.50
CA LYS A 170 12.32 13.70 4.80
C LYS A 170 10.86 13.86 5.23
N GLU A 171 9.95 13.25 4.50
CA GLU A 171 8.51 13.28 4.81
C GLU A 171 8.19 12.64 6.16
N ARG A 172 8.87 11.54 6.51
CA ARG A 172 8.73 10.94 7.85
C ARG A 172 9.13 11.92 8.94
N TRP A 173 10.25 12.63 8.77
CA TRP A 173 10.69 13.65 9.74
C TRP A 173 9.78 14.88 9.80
N GLU A 174 9.24 15.31 8.68
CA GLU A 174 8.22 16.36 8.63
C GLU A 174 6.97 15.95 9.40
N VAL A 175 6.48 14.71 9.20
CA VAL A 175 5.34 14.17 9.97
C VAL A 175 5.65 14.04 11.45
N VAL A 176 6.87 13.63 11.85
CA VAL A 176 7.30 13.63 13.26
C VAL A 176 7.16 15.01 13.88
N SER A 177 7.65 16.05 13.19
CA SER A 177 7.57 17.44 13.66
C SER A 177 6.11 17.89 13.81
N TYR A 178 5.23 17.50 12.87
CA TYR A 178 3.81 17.81 12.95
C TYR A 178 3.11 17.09 14.11
N VAL A 179 3.43 15.82 14.36
CA VAL A 179 2.91 15.06 15.51
C VAL A 179 3.32 15.72 16.84
N LEU A 180 4.57 16.18 16.96
CA LEU A 180 5.02 16.92 18.16
C LEU A 180 4.30 18.26 18.32
N LYS A 181 4.00 18.95 17.22
CA LYS A 181 3.17 20.16 17.25
C LYS A 181 1.77 19.83 17.77
N LEU A 182 1.12 18.78 17.25
CA LEU A 182 -0.20 18.34 17.72
C LEU A 182 -0.18 17.97 19.21
N LYS A 183 0.89 17.28 19.66
CA LYS A 183 1.09 16.99 21.09
C LYS A 183 1.12 18.25 21.92
N ALA A 184 1.90 19.25 21.51
CA ALA A 184 1.99 20.54 22.21
C ALA A 184 0.65 21.30 22.21
N ASP A 185 -0.11 21.23 21.13
CA ASP A 185 -1.43 21.86 21.02
C ASP A 185 -2.49 21.19 21.94
N LEU A 186 -2.37 19.88 22.19
CA LEU A 186 -3.24 19.15 23.13
C LEU A 186 -2.92 19.43 24.61
N GLN A 187 -1.71 19.94 24.91
CA GLN A 187 -1.26 20.24 26.27
C GLN A 187 -1.60 21.69 26.73
N LYS A 188 -2.13 22.51 25.82
CA LYS A 188 -2.61 23.88 26.10
C LYS A 188 -4.00 23.87 26.70
#